data_36ca8f35d54bdd9f0a403f2d45211062
#
_entry.id   36ca8f35d54bdd9f0a403f2d45211062
#
_cell.length_a   1.000
_cell.length_b   1.000
_cell.length_c   1.000
_cell.angle_alpha   90.00
_cell.angle_beta   90.00
_cell.angle_gamma   90.00
#
_symmetry.space_group_name_H-M   'P 1'
#
loop_
_entity.id
_entity.type
_entity.pdbx_description
1 polymer ?
#
loop_
_entity_poly.entity_id
_entity_poly.type
_entity_poly.pdbx_seq_one_letter_code
_entity_poly.pdbx_strand_id
1 'polypeptide(L)'
;LTNTALREPAFTDAVITEAIRWTEQNGPLDDAQALRTAASRTADSHRQVTERALLLGERIGLQPELARARQWAPWVLLGLAALIVVAGLGLAGNVVGGGERHINVIVALASLLGLHALTLLLWLVGLWLPIGSFNTASLGWIWLSLTARVAGGKRGQAPVLVRAATGLLSRAKLLPWAFGLVSHGIWSLSFAVVLAAMLFALAFRSYTLSWETTILEPEFFVRAVQALGWLPAKLGFPVPDAATVMAAPGTASAGGQRTWALWLTGCIAVYGLLPRIALVLLSAGVLRSRRKALQPDWHEPYYRKLLARFAAMAPAAIVDADPGRLRGATPSSLPASELQDAIFVLGFELPPDMPWPPATLPAAIAAQSQRIDGSAAARRALLDQLARVHPRTMLMVCHAASSPDRGTERFLREVLAHCGECRLWLADSPDANATQRWLDWLRDTGLERVAASERLEAALPESAIAP
;
A
#
# COMPACT_ATOMS: atom_id res chain seq x y z
N LEU A 1 -21.57 8.10 -17.43
CA LEU A 1 -20.65 8.41 -16.30
C LEU A 1 -20.72 7.23 -15.31
N THR A 2 -20.14 6.09 -15.68
CA THR A 2 -20.02 4.91 -14.82
C THR A 2 -18.87 5.15 -13.83
N ASN A 3 -19.27 5.27 -12.58
CA ASN A 3 -18.40 5.38 -11.41
C ASN A 3 -17.58 4.08 -11.29
N THR A 4 -16.44 4.01 -11.98
CA THR A 4 -15.46 2.91 -11.83
C THR A 4 -14.69 3.18 -10.55
N ALA A 5 -15.32 2.87 -9.40
CA ALA A 5 -14.65 2.87 -8.12
C ALA A 5 -13.33 2.10 -8.30
N LEU A 6 -12.21 2.73 -7.96
CA LEU A 6 -10.87 2.18 -7.96
C LEU A 6 -10.88 0.87 -7.13
N ARG A 7 -11.03 -0.25 -7.80
CA ARG A 7 -10.99 -1.57 -7.16
C ARG A 7 -9.54 -1.80 -6.75
N GLU A 8 -9.28 -1.73 -5.45
CA GLU A 8 -7.96 -2.05 -4.90
C GLU A 8 -7.50 -3.42 -5.43
N PRO A 9 -6.23 -3.57 -5.83
CA PRO A 9 -5.72 -4.85 -6.28
C PRO A 9 -5.96 -5.91 -5.19
N ALA A 10 -6.47 -7.06 -5.59
CA ALA A 10 -6.62 -8.17 -4.67
C ALA A 10 -5.24 -8.59 -4.13
N PHE A 11 -5.16 -9.11 -2.91
CA PHE A 11 -3.89 -9.59 -2.34
C PHE A 11 -3.13 -10.54 -3.27
N THR A 12 -3.85 -11.36 -4.03
CA THR A 12 -3.29 -12.23 -5.06
C THR A 12 -2.53 -11.48 -6.15
N ASP A 13 -3.08 -10.34 -6.60
CA ASP A 13 -2.48 -9.54 -7.67
C ASP A 13 -1.21 -8.83 -7.14
N ALA A 14 -1.25 -8.36 -5.90
CA ALA A 14 -0.09 -7.81 -5.22
C ALA A 14 1.03 -8.87 -5.05
N VAL A 15 0.68 -10.12 -4.69
CA VAL A 15 1.64 -11.22 -4.58
C VAL A 15 2.28 -11.54 -5.92
N ILE A 16 1.50 -11.60 -7.01
CA ILE A 16 2.04 -11.85 -8.36
C ILE A 16 2.93 -10.69 -8.79
N THR A 17 2.53 -9.44 -8.54
CA THR A 17 3.31 -8.24 -8.87
C THR A 17 4.67 -8.27 -8.18
N GLU A 18 4.69 -8.61 -6.89
CA GLU A 18 5.91 -8.74 -6.12
C GLU A 18 6.75 -9.96 -6.53
N ALA A 19 6.11 -11.05 -6.92
CA ALA A 19 6.79 -12.24 -7.42
C ALA A 19 7.52 -11.98 -8.75
N ILE A 20 6.91 -11.22 -9.67
CA ILE A 20 7.57 -10.77 -10.90
C ILE A 20 8.77 -9.90 -10.58
N ARG A 21 8.67 -8.97 -9.64
CA ARG A 21 9.81 -8.17 -9.19
C ARG A 21 10.99 -9.04 -8.73
N TRP A 22 10.72 -10.05 -7.90
CA TRP A 22 11.75 -10.98 -7.44
C TRP A 22 12.34 -11.83 -8.57
N THR A 23 11.52 -12.22 -9.54
CA THR A 23 11.98 -12.97 -10.72
C THR A 23 12.92 -12.12 -11.58
N GLU A 24 12.57 -10.86 -11.81
CA GLU A 24 13.37 -9.93 -12.62
C GLU A 24 14.67 -9.47 -11.94
N GLN A 25 14.87 -9.72 -10.66
CA GLN A 25 16.17 -9.55 -10.01
C GLN A 25 17.24 -10.53 -10.55
N ASN A 26 16.82 -11.68 -11.06
CA ASN A 26 17.72 -12.68 -11.65
C ASN A 26 17.94 -12.46 -13.16
N GLY A 27 17.27 -11.47 -13.74
CA GLY A 27 17.36 -11.10 -15.16
C GLY A 27 16.04 -10.55 -15.67
N PRO A 28 16.08 -9.54 -16.57
CA PRO A 28 14.87 -8.93 -17.10
C PRO A 28 14.06 -9.94 -17.94
N LEU A 29 12.75 -9.92 -17.76
CA LEU A 29 11.84 -10.68 -18.62
C LEU A 29 11.55 -9.87 -19.90
N ASP A 30 11.33 -10.58 -21.02
CA ASP A 30 10.79 -9.94 -22.21
C ASP A 30 9.35 -9.49 -21.94
N ASP A 31 9.14 -8.20 -21.83
CA ASP A 31 7.89 -7.59 -21.39
C ASP A 31 7.25 -6.65 -22.41
N ALA A 32 7.81 -6.53 -23.62
CA ALA A 32 7.37 -5.56 -24.62
C ALA A 32 5.88 -5.68 -24.97
N GLN A 33 5.37 -6.90 -25.10
CA GLN A 33 3.96 -7.17 -25.36
C GLN A 33 3.10 -6.88 -24.12
N ALA A 34 3.55 -7.32 -22.94
CA ALA A 34 2.84 -7.13 -21.69
C ALA A 34 2.69 -5.64 -21.35
N LEU A 35 3.73 -4.82 -21.58
CA LEU A 35 3.69 -3.36 -21.41
C LEU A 35 2.62 -2.73 -22.33
N ARG A 36 2.64 -3.03 -23.62
CA ARG A 36 1.66 -2.48 -24.58
C ARG A 36 0.25 -2.86 -24.21
N THR A 37 0.01 -4.14 -23.88
CA THR A 37 -1.30 -4.62 -23.48
C THR A 37 -1.78 -3.98 -22.18
N ALA A 38 -0.91 -3.85 -21.18
CA ALA A 38 -1.27 -3.19 -19.93
C ALA A 38 -1.60 -1.70 -20.13
N ALA A 39 -0.81 -0.99 -20.95
CA ALA A 39 -1.05 0.41 -21.29
C ALA A 39 -2.40 0.62 -21.99
N SER A 40 -2.84 -0.31 -22.85
CA SER A 40 -4.12 -0.23 -23.54
C SER A 40 -5.35 -0.55 -22.67
N ARG A 41 -5.16 -1.32 -21.58
CA ARG A 41 -6.27 -1.75 -20.70
C ARG A 41 -6.69 -0.72 -19.68
N THR A 42 -5.77 0.11 -19.20
CA THR A 42 -6.03 1.07 -18.14
C THR A 42 -5.13 2.30 -18.24
N ALA A 43 -5.66 3.47 -17.85
CA ALA A 43 -4.90 4.71 -17.77
C ALA A 43 -4.21 4.88 -16.38
N ASP A 44 -4.59 4.09 -15.37
CA ASP A 44 -3.99 4.14 -14.03
C ASP A 44 -2.61 3.48 -14.05
N SER A 45 -1.58 4.26 -13.79
CA SER A 45 -0.18 3.81 -13.84
C SER A 45 0.12 2.64 -12.90
N HIS A 46 -0.45 2.62 -11.69
CA HIS A 46 -0.24 1.51 -10.75
C HIS A 46 -0.94 0.23 -11.23
N ARG A 47 -2.11 0.37 -11.83
CA ARG A 47 -2.82 -0.74 -12.47
C ARG A 47 -2.08 -1.25 -13.70
N GLN A 48 -1.48 -0.39 -14.50
CA GLN A 48 -0.64 -0.80 -15.63
C GLN A 48 0.50 -1.72 -15.19
N VAL A 49 1.19 -1.36 -14.09
CA VAL A 49 2.25 -2.20 -13.52
C VAL A 49 1.69 -3.55 -13.04
N THR A 50 0.53 -3.55 -12.39
CA THR A 50 -0.13 -4.79 -11.92
C THR A 50 -0.58 -5.66 -13.09
N GLU A 51 -1.22 -5.10 -14.12
CA GLU A 51 -1.64 -5.83 -15.33
C GLU A 51 -0.45 -6.43 -16.07
N ARG A 52 0.65 -5.66 -16.23
CA ARG A 52 1.90 -6.20 -16.79
C ARG A 52 2.38 -7.42 -15.99
N ALA A 53 2.38 -7.31 -14.66
CA ALA A 53 2.82 -8.40 -13.79
C ALA A 53 1.91 -9.63 -13.91
N LEU A 54 0.61 -9.45 -14.02
CA LEU A 54 -0.35 -10.54 -14.21
C LEU A 54 -0.12 -11.26 -15.55
N LEU A 55 0.08 -10.53 -16.65
CA LEU A 55 0.38 -11.08 -17.96
C LEU A 55 1.70 -11.89 -17.97
N LEU A 56 2.74 -11.35 -17.34
CA LEU A 56 4.01 -12.05 -17.19
C LEU A 56 3.88 -13.28 -16.28
N GLY A 57 3.14 -13.14 -15.17
CA GLY A 57 2.88 -14.21 -14.21
C GLY A 57 2.14 -15.40 -14.84
N GLU A 58 1.19 -15.13 -15.73
CA GLU A 58 0.51 -16.16 -16.51
C GLU A 58 1.50 -16.91 -17.41
N ARG A 59 2.32 -16.18 -18.16
CA ARG A 59 3.32 -16.74 -19.08
C ARG A 59 4.34 -17.64 -18.37
N ILE A 60 4.80 -17.28 -17.17
CA ILE A 60 5.78 -18.09 -16.42
C ILE A 60 5.14 -19.09 -15.45
N GLY A 61 3.79 -19.15 -15.37
CA GLY A 61 3.06 -20.16 -14.62
C GLY A 61 2.86 -19.85 -13.13
N LEU A 62 2.95 -18.57 -12.68
CA LEU A 62 2.71 -18.19 -11.30
C LEU A 62 1.24 -18.33 -10.90
N GLN A 63 0.31 -17.96 -11.79
CA GLN A 63 -1.13 -17.99 -11.49
C GLN A 63 -1.66 -19.41 -11.26
N PRO A 64 -1.40 -20.42 -12.11
CA PRO A 64 -1.84 -21.79 -11.86
C PRO A 64 -1.19 -22.40 -10.62
N GLU A 65 0.04 -22.01 -10.27
CA GLU A 65 0.69 -22.48 -9.05
C GLU A 65 0.06 -21.87 -7.79
N LEU A 66 -0.25 -20.58 -7.84
CA LEU A 66 -0.99 -19.91 -6.76
C LEU A 66 -2.40 -20.48 -6.57
N ALA A 67 -3.10 -20.79 -7.68
CA ALA A 67 -4.40 -21.44 -7.64
C ALA A 67 -4.33 -22.83 -6.97
N ARG A 68 -3.35 -23.65 -7.33
CA ARG A 68 -3.10 -24.94 -6.68
C ARG A 68 -2.77 -24.77 -5.19
N ALA A 69 -1.94 -23.80 -4.82
CA ALA A 69 -1.64 -23.52 -3.43
C ALA A 69 -2.92 -23.20 -2.64
N ARG A 70 -3.83 -22.41 -3.20
CA ARG A 70 -5.14 -22.10 -2.58
C ARG A 70 -6.03 -23.34 -2.46
N GLN A 71 -5.99 -24.24 -3.42
CA GLN A 71 -6.76 -25.49 -3.37
C GLN A 71 -6.23 -26.44 -2.29
N TRP A 72 -4.91 -26.56 -2.13
CA TRP A 72 -4.29 -27.45 -1.16
C TRP A 72 -4.23 -26.88 0.27
N ALA A 73 -4.25 -25.56 0.41
CA ALA A 73 -4.14 -24.87 1.70
C ALA A 73 -5.11 -25.41 2.79
N PRO A 74 -6.42 -25.64 2.53
CA PRO A 74 -7.33 -26.18 3.54
C PRO A 74 -7.02 -27.64 3.89
N TRP A 75 -6.58 -28.45 2.92
CA TRP A 75 -6.23 -29.85 3.17
C TRP A 75 -4.99 -29.99 4.03
N VAL A 76 -3.97 -29.16 3.80
CA VAL A 76 -2.76 -29.10 4.64
C VAL A 76 -3.12 -28.64 6.05
N LEU A 77 -4.04 -27.68 6.20
CA LEU A 77 -4.51 -27.22 7.51
C LEU A 77 -5.22 -28.36 8.25
N LEU A 78 -6.13 -29.08 7.59
CA LEU A 78 -6.82 -30.23 8.16
C LEU A 78 -5.84 -31.35 8.54
N GLY A 79 -4.84 -31.63 7.71
CA GLY A 79 -3.80 -32.62 8.00
C GLY A 79 -2.98 -32.27 9.25
N LEU A 80 -2.59 -31.00 9.39
CA LEU A 80 -1.88 -30.50 10.57
C LEU A 80 -2.74 -30.58 11.83
N ALA A 81 -4.02 -30.22 11.74
CA ALA A 81 -4.95 -30.34 12.85
C ALA A 81 -5.14 -31.80 13.26
N ALA A 82 -5.32 -32.71 12.29
CA ALA A 82 -5.44 -34.15 12.54
C ALA A 82 -4.18 -34.72 13.21
N LEU A 83 -3.00 -34.29 12.76
CA LEU A 83 -1.73 -34.70 13.37
C LEU A 83 -1.65 -34.28 14.85
N ILE A 84 -2.04 -33.03 15.16
CA ILE A 84 -2.06 -32.52 16.54
C ILE A 84 -3.08 -33.30 17.38
N VAL A 85 -4.26 -33.60 16.84
CA VAL A 85 -5.28 -34.41 17.54
C VAL A 85 -4.77 -35.82 17.83
N VAL A 86 -4.17 -36.51 16.84
CA VAL A 86 -3.60 -37.85 17.02
C VAL A 86 -2.48 -37.85 18.03
N ALA A 87 -1.58 -36.86 17.94
CA ALA A 87 -0.49 -36.72 18.94
C ALA A 87 -1.05 -36.47 20.35
N GLY A 88 -2.04 -35.59 20.48
CA GLY A 88 -2.69 -35.27 21.77
C GLY A 88 -3.42 -36.47 22.35
N LEU A 89 -4.19 -37.20 21.55
CA LEU A 89 -4.89 -38.44 21.98
C LEU A 89 -3.89 -39.55 22.26
N GLY A 90 -2.79 -39.67 21.53
CA GLY A 90 -1.71 -40.61 21.76
C GLY A 90 -1.02 -40.38 23.11
N LEU A 91 -0.70 -39.10 23.42
CA LEU A 91 -0.18 -38.71 24.72
C LEU A 91 -1.17 -39.01 25.86
N ALA A 92 -2.43 -38.67 25.67
CA ALA A 92 -3.50 -39.00 26.63
C ALA A 92 -3.70 -40.50 26.75
N GLY A 93 -3.65 -41.29 25.68
CA GLY A 93 -3.77 -42.73 25.67
C GLY A 93 -2.64 -43.47 26.39
N ASN A 94 -1.40 -42.96 26.32
CA ASN A 94 -0.31 -43.50 27.11
C ASN A 94 -0.44 -43.22 28.61
N VAL A 95 -1.25 -42.23 29.00
CA VAL A 95 -1.60 -41.92 30.39
C VAL A 95 -2.78 -42.81 30.85
N VAL A 96 -3.59 -43.30 29.93
CA VAL A 96 -4.67 -44.27 30.13
C VAL A 96 -4.10 -45.69 29.93
N GLY A 97 -3.07 -46.03 30.70
CA GLY A 97 -2.36 -47.30 30.57
C GLY A 97 -3.25 -48.52 30.81
N GLY A 98 -3.07 -49.48 29.94
CA GLY A 98 -3.49 -50.88 29.93
C GLY A 98 -4.55 -51.34 30.91
N GLY A 99 -5.79 -51.44 30.44
CA GLY A 99 -6.86 -52.24 31.11
C GLY A 99 -7.72 -51.53 32.14
N GLU A 100 -7.21 -50.60 32.92
CA GLU A 100 -7.98 -49.78 33.86
C GLU A 100 -8.31 -48.41 33.24
N ARG A 101 -9.61 -48.09 33.21
CA ARG A 101 -10.13 -46.82 32.65
C ARG A 101 -9.91 -45.66 33.62
N HIS A 102 -8.65 -45.52 34.09
CA HIS A 102 -8.25 -44.51 35.04
C HIS A 102 -7.59 -43.33 34.34
N ILE A 103 -8.03 -42.12 34.62
CA ILE A 103 -7.51 -40.89 34.02
C ILE A 103 -6.99 -39.97 35.11
N ASN A 104 -5.67 -39.71 35.12
CA ASN A 104 -5.11 -38.64 35.94
C ASN A 104 -5.43 -37.28 35.31
N VAL A 105 -6.38 -36.53 35.92
CA VAL A 105 -6.90 -35.28 35.39
C VAL A 105 -5.88 -34.17 35.25
N ILE A 106 -4.88 -34.15 36.14
CA ILE A 106 -3.83 -33.13 36.09
C ILE A 106 -2.85 -33.39 34.94
N VAL A 107 -2.48 -34.68 34.78
CA VAL A 107 -1.60 -35.05 33.64
C VAL A 107 -2.33 -34.90 32.33
N ALA A 108 -3.61 -35.22 32.23
CA ALA A 108 -4.44 -35.01 31.06
C ALA A 108 -4.51 -33.50 30.72
N LEU A 109 -4.76 -32.67 31.73
CA LEU A 109 -4.79 -31.21 31.54
C LEU A 109 -3.46 -30.64 31.09
N ALA A 110 -2.34 -31.05 31.77
CA ALA A 110 -1.00 -30.62 31.41
C ALA A 110 -0.59 -31.07 29.99
N SER A 111 -0.93 -32.29 29.60
CA SER A 111 -0.67 -32.83 28.26
C SER A 111 -1.43 -32.08 27.17
N LEU A 112 -2.69 -31.76 27.38
CA LEU A 112 -3.54 -31.08 26.40
C LEU A 112 -3.25 -29.58 26.34
N LEU A 113 -3.02 -28.92 27.49
CA LEU A 113 -2.84 -27.48 27.55
C LEU A 113 -1.37 -27.04 27.55
N GLY A 114 -0.41 -27.89 27.94
CA GLY A 114 0.99 -27.50 28.10
C GLY A 114 1.64 -27.03 26.80
N LEU A 115 1.57 -27.85 25.73
CA LEU A 115 2.10 -27.49 24.42
C LEU A 115 1.35 -26.29 23.81
N HIS A 116 0.04 -26.25 24.02
CA HIS A 116 -0.79 -25.12 23.62
C HIS A 116 -0.34 -23.82 24.32
N ALA A 117 -0.16 -23.85 25.64
CA ALA A 117 0.27 -22.68 26.41
C ALA A 117 1.66 -22.19 25.96
N LEU A 118 2.59 -23.13 25.75
CA LEU A 118 3.93 -22.81 25.24
C LEU A 118 3.86 -22.13 23.86
N THR A 119 3.11 -22.70 22.91
CA THR A 119 2.99 -22.10 21.57
C THR A 119 2.27 -20.75 21.59
N LEU A 120 1.33 -20.56 22.51
CA LEU A 120 0.67 -19.27 22.72
C LEU A 120 1.65 -18.24 23.28
N LEU A 121 2.42 -18.61 24.30
CA LEU A 121 3.44 -17.74 24.90
C LEU A 121 4.48 -17.32 23.87
N LEU A 122 5.01 -18.28 23.07
CA LEU A 122 5.97 -17.98 22.01
C LEU A 122 5.40 -17.02 20.96
N TRP A 123 4.13 -17.17 20.59
CA TRP A 123 3.48 -16.25 19.67
C TRP A 123 3.34 -14.85 20.26
N LEU A 124 2.92 -14.72 21.54
CA LEU A 124 2.83 -13.45 22.24
C LEU A 124 4.19 -12.75 22.34
N VAL A 125 5.22 -13.51 22.71
CA VAL A 125 6.61 -13.00 22.76
C VAL A 125 7.05 -12.52 21.37
N GLY A 126 6.71 -13.26 20.32
CA GLY A 126 7.03 -12.91 18.93
C GLY A 126 6.30 -11.65 18.42
N LEU A 127 5.20 -11.22 19.04
CA LEU A 127 4.57 -9.93 18.77
C LEU A 127 5.37 -8.73 19.29
N TRP A 128 6.04 -8.91 20.45
CA TRP A 128 6.80 -7.86 21.14
C TRP A 128 8.26 -7.79 20.68
N LEU A 129 8.86 -8.94 20.45
CA LEU A 129 10.26 -9.05 20.02
C LEU A 129 10.31 -9.34 18.51
N PRO A 130 10.82 -8.41 17.67
CA PRO A 130 10.93 -8.61 16.22
C PRO A 130 12.09 -9.57 15.87
N ILE A 131 12.17 -10.71 16.53
CA ILE A 131 13.19 -11.72 16.27
C ILE A 131 12.72 -12.54 15.06
N GLY A 132 13.32 -12.27 13.90
CA GLY A 132 12.93 -12.89 12.61
C GLY A 132 12.89 -14.42 12.60
N SER A 133 13.58 -15.10 13.52
CA SER A 133 13.60 -16.56 13.64
C SER A 133 12.34 -17.17 14.27
N PHE A 134 11.60 -16.46 15.12
CA PHE A 134 10.37 -17.01 15.74
C PHE A 134 9.23 -17.23 14.77
N ASN A 135 9.18 -16.46 13.70
CA ASN A 135 8.13 -16.64 12.66
C ASN A 135 8.29 -17.96 11.89
N THR A 136 9.51 -18.49 11.79
CA THR A 136 9.80 -19.74 11.05
C THR A 136 9.47 -21.01 11.85
N ALA A 137 9.33 -20.92 13.16
CA ALA A 137 8.93 -22.02 14.04
C ALA A 137 7.42 -22.12 14.28
N SER A 138 6.63 -21.22 13.69
CA SER A 138 5.17 -21.19 13.88
C SER A 138 4.46 -22.25 13.02
N LEU A 139 3.31 -22.77 13.53
CA LEU A 139 2.44 -23.65 12.72
C LEU A 139 1.98 -22.96 11.41
N GLY A 140 1.84 -21.65 11.43
CA GLY A 140 1.54 -20.86 10.23
C GLY A 140 2.63 -20.94 9.17
N TRP A 141 3.89 -20.90 9.56
CA TRP A 141 5.02 -21.09 8.64
C TRP A 141 5.10 -22.53 8.13
N ILE A 142 4.92 -23.53 9.02
CA ILE A 142 4.89 -24.94 8.63
C ILE A 142 3.78 -25.17 7.62
N TRP A 143 2.57 -24.66 7.87
CA TRP A 143 1.46 -24.74 6.93
C TRP A 143 1.79 -24.10 5.58
N LEU A 144 2.36 -22.87 5.56
CA LEU A 144 2.73 -22.19 4.33
C LEU A 144 3.78 -23.00 3.54
N SER A 145 4.79 -23.48 4.23
CA SER A 145 5.89 -24.26 3.63
C SER A 145 5.41 -25.59 3.06
N LEU A 146 4.57 -26.31 3.79
CA LEU A 146 3.96 -27.56 3.31
C LEU A 146 3.01 -27.30 2.13
N THR A 147 2.16 -26.28 2.23
CA THR A 147 1.27 -25.89 1.14
C THR A 147 2.05 -25.56 -0.12
N ALA A 148 3.15 -24.79 0.01
CA ALA A 148 4.01 -24.46 -1.12
C ALA A 148 4.69 -25.70 -1.72
N ARG A 149 5.13 -26.67 -0.89
CA ARG A 149 5.73 -27.94 -1.37
C ARG A 149 4.71 -28.81 -2.10
N VAL A 150 3.51 -28.98 -1.55
CA VAL A 150 2.44 -29.79 -2.15
C VAL A 150 1.90 -29.15 -3.44
N ALA A 151 1.74 -27.83 -3.44
CA ALA A 151 1.27 -27.07 -4.60
C ALA A 151 2.35 -26.88 -5.66
N GLY A 152 3.63 -26.96 -5.28
CA GLY A 152 4.77 -26.72 -6.16
C GLY A 152 4.73 -27.63 -7.38
N GLY A 153 4.63 -27.00 -8.58
CA GLY A 153 4.67 -27.69 -9.85
C GLY A 153 6.10 -27.98 -10.32
N LYS A 154 6.22 -28.64 -11.47
CA LYS A 154 7.50 -28.96 -12.12
C LYS A 154 8.38 -27.72 -12.39
N ARG A 155 7.80 -26.52 -12.43
CA ARG A 155 8.51 -25.24 -12.68
C ARG A 155 9.09 -24.59 -11.43
N GLY A 156 8.74 -25.04 -10.22
CA GLY A 156 9.36 -24.62 -8.97
C GLY A 156 9.20 -23.15 -8.58
N GLN A 157 8.09 -22.50 -8.96
CA GLN A 157 7.85 -21.07 -8.68
C GLN A 157 7.34 -20.79 -7.25
N ALA A 158 6.99 -21.84 -6.49
CA ALA A 158 6.49 -21.73 -5.13
C ALA A 158 7.39 -20.91 -4.18
N PRO A 159 8.74 -21.03 -4.20
CA PRO A 159 9.59 -20.22 -3.33
C PRO A 159 9.47 -18.71 -3.59
N VAL A 160 9.32 -18.30 -4.85
CA VAL A 160 9.17 -16.90 -5.23
C VAL A 160 7.82 -16.36 -4.75
N LEU A 161 6.74 -17.15 -4.89
CA LEU A 161 5.41 -16.79 -4.39
C LEU A 161 5.39 -16.66 -2.86
N VAL A 162 6.04 -17.61 -2.14
CA VAL A 162 6.15 -17.54 -0.67
C VAL A 162 6.94 -16.29 -0.26
N ARG A 163 8.07 -16.00 -0.92
CA ARG A 163 8.88 -14.82 -0.66
C ARG A 163 8.10 -13.52 -0.91
N ALA A 164 7.35 -13.45 -2.00
CA ALA A 164 6.51 -12.32 -2.34
C ALA A 164 5.40 -12.10 -1.30
N ALA A 165 4.65 -13.15 -0.94
CA ALA A 165 3.58 -13.07 0.04
C ALA A 165 4.08 -12.69 1.44
N THR A 166 5.15 -13.35 1.91
CA THR A 166 5.74 -13.05 3.24
C THR A 166 6.38 -11.66 3.25
N GLY A 167 6.99 -11.21 2.17
CA GLY A 167 7.55 -9.86 2.02
C GLY A 167 6.48 -8.78 2.13
N LEU A 168 5.35 -8.93 1.42
CA LEU A 168 4.19 -8.01 1.52
C LEU A 168 3.63 -7.96 2.95
N LEU A 169 3.40 -9.13 3.56
CA LEU A 169 2.89 -9.23 4.93
C LEU A 169 3.87 -8.63 5.96
N SER A 170 5.15 -8.82 5.76
CA SER A 170 6.19 -8.29 6.66
C SER A 170 6.28 -6.77 6.59
N ARG A 171 6.30 -6.19 5.39
CA ARG A 171 6.27 -4.72 5.20
C ARG A 171 5.04 -4.08 5.83
N ALA A 172 3.88 -4.71 5.68
CA ALA A 172 2.64 -4.26 6.30
C ALA A 172 2.57 -4.51 7.82
N LYS A 173 3.60 -5.18 8.43
CA LYS A 173 3.61 -5.64 9.83
C LYS A 173 2.43 -6.58 10.15
N LEU A 174 2.00 -7.37 9.16
CA LEU A 174 0.88 -8.29 9.25
C LEU A 174 1.29 -9.77 9.30
N LEU A 175 2.58 -10.07 9.10
CA LEU A 175 3.08 -11.45 9.06
C LEU A 175 2.77 -12.24 10.35
N PRO A 176 2.97 -11.72 11.60
CA PRO A 176 2.61 -12.44 12.81
C PRO A 176 1.12 -12.70 12.93
N TRP A 177 0.29 -11.79 12.45
CA TRP A 177 -1.18 -11.93 12.46
C TRP A 177 -1.67 -12.96 11.45
N ALA A 178 -1.06 -13.00 10.25
CA ALA A 178 -1.38 -14.00 9.23
C ALA A 178 -1.01 -15.42 9.70
N PHE A 179 0.18 -15.59 10.26
CA PHE A 179 0.61 -16.87 10.81
C PHE A 179 -0.15 -17.21 12.10
N GLY A 180 -0.48 -16.21 12.91
CA GLY A 180 -1.36 -16.35 14.07
C GLY A 180 -2.73 -16.86 13.69
N LEU A 181 -3.36 -16.27 12.67
CA LEU A 181 -4.68 -16.73 12.19
C LEU A 181 -4.69 -18.21 11.85
N VAL A 182 -3.70 -18.68 11.08
CA VAL A 182 -3.57 -20.10 10.72
C VAL A 182 -3.28 -20.96 11.94
N SER A 183 -2.29 -20.59 12.75
CA SER A 183 -1.89 -21.34 13.94
C SER A 183 -3.02 -21.46 14.96
N HIS A 184 -3.69 -20.35 15.27
CA HIS A 184 -4.83 -20.37 16.19
C HIS A 184 -6.02 -21.11 15.60
N GLY A 185 -6.24 -21.05 14.27
CA GLY A 185 -7.25 -21.85 13.57
C GLY A 185 -7.01 -23.35 13.71
N ILE A 186 -5.77 -23.81 13.49
CA ILE A 186 -5.37 -25.20 13.67
C ILE A 186 -5.63 -25.65 15.12
N TRP A 187 -5.18 -24.88 16.11
CA TRP A 187 -5.42 -25.17 17.51
C TRP A 187 -6.90 -25.17 17.88
N SER A 188 -7.69 -24.20 17.40
CA SER A 188 -9.14 -24.16 17.65
C SER A 188 -9.84 -25.40 17.13
N LEU A 189 -9.52 -25.80 15.90
CA LEU A 189 -10.06 -27.02 15.30
C LEU A 189 -9.64 -28.26 16.10
N SER A 190 -8.37 -28.36 16.48
CA SER A 190 -7.86 -29.48 17.27
C SER A 190 -8.54 -29.59 18.63
N PHE A 191 -8.71 -28.48 19.35
CA PHE A 191 -9.44 -28.46 20.62
C PHE A 191 -10.92 -28.81 20.45
N ALA A 192 -11.59 -28.34 19.42
CA ALA A 192 -12.98 -28.69 19.14
C ALA A 192 -13.15 -30.21 18.91
N VAL A 193 -12.22 -30.81 18.14
CA VAL A 193 -12.24 -32.26 17.89
C VAL A 193 -11.92 -33.03 19.16
N VAL A 194 -10.90 -32.61 19.94
CA VAL A 194 -10.54 -33.28 21.22
C VAL A 194 -11.68 -33.19 22.22
N LEU A 195 -12.33 -32.03 22.37
CA LEU A 195 -13.49 -31.85 23.25
C LEU A 195 -14.65 -32.70 22.81
N ALA A 196 -14.97 -32.75 21.51
CA ALA A 196 -16.03 -33.60 20.99
C ALA A 196 -15.74 -35.08 21.25
N ALA A 197 -14.51 -35.54 20.98
CA ALA A 197 -14.10 -36.92 21.24
C ALA A 197 -14.13 -37.27 22.73
N MET A 198 -13.68 -36.34 23.59
CA MET A 198 -13.69 -36.50 25.04
C MET A 198 -15.14 -36.58 25.59
N LEU A 199 -16.02 -35.65 25.16
CA LEU A 199 -17.41 -35.64 25.55
C LEU A 199 -18.11 -36.92 25.10
N PHE A 200 -17.84 -37.37 23.85
CA PHE A 200 -18.37 -38.66 23.37
C PHE A 200 -17.88 -39.84 24.23
N ALA A 201 -16.56 -39.89 24.52
CA ALA A 201 -16.01 -40.96 25.35
C ALA A 201 -16.60 -40.94 26.76
N LEU A 202 -16.72 -39.79 27.41
CA LEU A 202 -17.26 -39.61 28.75
C LEU A 202 -18.81 -39.89 28.80
N ALA A 203 -19.51 -39.65 27.67
CA ALA A 203 -20.96 -39.93 27.60
C ALA A 203 -21.29 -41.42 27.47
N PHE A 204 -20.45 -42.20 26.78
CA PHE A 204 -20.74 -43.60 26.45
C PHE A 204 -19.86 -44.64 27.17
N ARG A 205 -18.86 -44.17 27.94
CA ARG A 205 -17.97 -45.03 28.71
C ARG A 205 -17.79 -44.49 30.13
N SER A 206 -17.70 -45.38 31.11
CA SER A 206 -17.33 -45.02 32.48
C SER A 206 -15.79 -44.96 32.61
N TYR A 207 -15.31 -43.85 33.15
CA TYR A 207 -13.90 -43.63 33.49
C TYR A 207 -13.82 -43.26 34.97
N THR A 208 -12.70 -43.69 35.63
CA THR A 208 -12.35 -43.21 36.94
C THR A 208 -11.40 -42.02 36.79
N LEU A 209 -11.90 -40.84 37.14
CA LEU A 209 -11.12 -39.62 37.11
C LEU A 209 -10.59 -39.31 38.53
N SER A 210 -9.30 -39.17 38.67
CA SER A 210 -8.65 -38.85 39.93
C SER A 210 -7.35 -38.09 39.65
N TRP A 211 -6.59 -37.77 40.70
CA TRP A 211 -5.25 -37.28 40.62
C TRP A 211 -4.32 -38.22 41.42
N GLU A 212 -3.07 -38.30 41.05
CA GLU A 212 -2.04 -39.09 41.72
C GLU A 212 -0.74 -38.34 41.74
N THR A 213 -0.02 -38.45 42.84
CA THR A 213 1.29 -37.89 43.04
C THR A 213 2.07 -38.65 44.09
N THR A 214 3.38 -38.61 43.99
CA THR A 214 4.28 -39.20 45.00
C THR A 214 4.93 -38.12 45.90
N ILE A 215 4.91 -36.84 45.46
CA ILE A 215 5.74 -35.78 46.06
C ILE A 215 4.88 -34.64 46.64
N LEU A 216 3.73 -34.34 46.05
CA LEU A 216 2.95 -33.16 46.41
C LEU A 216 1.89 -33.50 47.48
N GLU A 217 1.63 -32.54 48.37
CA GLU A 217 0.60 -32.71 49.41
C GLU A 217 -0.82 -32.57 48.79
N PRO A 218 -1.81 -33.33 49.34
CA PRO A 218 -3.19 -33.26 48.83
C PRO A 218 -3.80 -31.86 48.82
N GLU A 219 -3.46 -30.98 49.76
CA GLU A 219 -3.93 -29.61 49.88
C GLU A 219 -3.46 -28.72 48.70
N PHE A 220 -2.30 -29.06 48.11
CA PHE A 220 -1.85 -28.42 46.88
C PHE A 220 -2.85 -28.65 45.73
N PHE A 221 -3.34 -29.89 45.60
CA PHE A 221 -4.29 -30.22 44.53
C PHE A 221 -5.66 -29.59 44.76
N VAL A 222 -6.16 -29.49 46.00
CA VAL A 222 -7.38 -28.76 46.32
C VAL A 222 -7.27 -27.30 45.84
N ARG A 223 -6.14 -26.65 46.18
CA ARG A 223 -5.89 -25.25 45.77
C ARG A 223 -5.75 -25.12 44.25
N ALA A 224 -5.05 -26.04 43.59
CA ALA A 224 -4.86 -26.03 42.12
C ALA A 224 -6.17 -26.26 41.40
N VAL A 225 -7.00 -27.21 41.80
CA VAL A 225 -8.32 -27.50 41.21
C VAL A 225 -9.27 -26.31 41.37
N GLN A 226 -9.28 -25.67 42.54
CA GLN A 226 -10.08 -24.47 42.79
C GLN A 226 -9.59 -23.27 41.96
N ALA A 227 -8.28 -23.04 41.91
CA ALA A 227 -7.69 -21.94 41.12
C ALA A 227 -7.97 -22.11 39.62
N LEU A 228 -7.73 -23.31 39.08
CA LEU A 228 -8.03 -23.63 37.66
C LEU A 228 -9.53 -23.66 37.39
N GLY A 229 -10.35 -24.04 38.38
CA GLY A 229 -11.80 -24.05 38.24
C GLY A 229 -12.47 -22.68 38.35
N TRP A 230 -11.75 -21.63 38.82
CA TRP A 230 -12.34 -20.31 39.07
C TRP A 230 -12.99 -19.70 37.82
N LEU A 231 -12.31 -19.69 36.68
CA LEU A 231 -12.86 -19.11 35.45
C LEU A 231 -13.90 -20.01 34.79
N PRO A 232 -13.69 -21.35 34.66
CA PRO A 232 -14.74 -22.28 34.22
C PRO A 232 -16.02 -22.17 35.02
N ALA A 233 -15.94 -22.03 36.38
CA ALA A 233 -17.10 -21.85 37.24
C ALA A 233 -17.97 -20.62 36.87
N LYS A 234 -17.35 -19.53 36.44
CA LYS A 234 -18.08 -18.34 35.95
C LYS A 234 -18.91 -18.63 34.68
N LEU A 235 -18.56 -19.68 33.96
CA LEU A 235 -19.27 -20.14 32.75
C LEU A 235 -20.20 -21.32 33.02
N GLY A 236 -20.42 -21.66 34.29
CA GLY A 236 -21.39 -22.69 34.72
C GLY A 236 -20.81 -24.12 34.81
N PHE A 237 -19.49 -24.29 34.70
CA PHE A 237 -18.89 -25.62 34.91
C PHE A 237 -18.73 -25.88 36.44
N PRO A 238 -19.09 -27.10 36.92
CA PRO A 238 -18.91 -27.43 38.31
C PRO A 238 -17.43 -27.59 38.65
N VAL A 239 -17.07 -27.26 39.90
CA VAL A 239 -15.72 -27.45 40.44
C VAL A 239 -15.76 -28.49 41.55
N PRO A 240 -14.88 -29.51 41.55
CA PRO A 240 -14.81 -30.49 42.63
C PRO A 240 -14.51 -29.78 43.95
N ASP A 241 -15.29 -30.11 44.99
CA ASP A 241 -15.06 -29.66 46.36
C ASP A 241 -13.85 -30.37 47.01
N ALA A 242 -13.41 -29.84 48.13
CA ALA A 242 -12.25 -30.41 48.84
C ALA A 242 -12.44 -31.91 49.19
N ALA A 243 -13.69 -32.31 49.58
CA ALA A 243 -13.98 -33.70 49.90
C ALA A 243 -13.86 -34.61 48.67
N THR A 244 -14.36 -34.18 47.50
CA THR A 244 -14.22 -34.93 46.24
C THR A 244 -12.73 -35.01 45.78
N VAL A 245 -11.95 -33.95 45.99
CA VAL A 245 -10.53 -33.93 45.65
C VAL A 245 -9.73 -34.85 46.60
N MET A 246 -10.06 -34.88 47.91
CA MET A 246 -9.37 -35.66 48.93
C MET A 246 -9.82 -37.15 48.97
N ALA A 247 -10.91 -37.51 48.25
CA ALA A 247 -11.37 -38.89 48.18
C ALA A 247 -10.30 -39.79 47.55
N ALA A 248 -10.11 -40.97 48.10
CA ALA A 248 -9.19 -41.96 47.54
C ALA A 248 -9.52 -42.32 46.09
N PRO A 249 -8.54 -42.63 45.24
CA PRO A 249 -8.76 -43.02 43.86
C PRO A 249 -9.80 -44.14 43.75
N GLY A 250 -10.84 -43.97 42.91
CA GLY A 250 -11.90 -44.95 42.69
C GLY A 250 -13.02 -44.95 43.74
N THR A 251 -12.93 -44.19 44.83
CA THR A 251 -13.99 -44.11 45.87
C THR A 251 -14.99 -42.96 45.69
N ALA A 252 -14.69 -42.06 44.75
CA ALA A 252 -15.58 -40.96 44.48
C ALA A 252 -16.92 -41.44 43.96
N SER A 253 -18.02 -40.87 44.48
CA SER A 253 -19.38 -41.16 44.04
C SER A 253 -19.56 -40.87 42.53
N ALA A 254 -20.61 -41.46 41.93
CA ALA A 254 -20.94 -41.17 40.51
C ALA A 254 -21.11 -39.67 40.24
N GLY A 255 -21.65 -38.92 41.22
CA GLY A 255 -21.73 -37.45 41.16
C GLY A 255 -20.35 -36.78 41.15
N GLY A 256 -19.41 -37.26 41.96
CA GLY A 256 -18.02 -36.77 42.00
C GLY A 256 -17.28 -37.02 40.67
N GLN A 257 -17.44 -38.19 40.07
CA GLN A 257 -16.85 -38.50 38.75
C GLN A 257 -17.41 -37.59 37.66
N ARG A 258 -18.72 -37.32 37.67
CA ARG A 258 -19.33 -36.36 36.75
C ARG A 258 -18.75 -34.92 36.94
N THR A 259 -18.59 -34.53 38.18
CA THR A 259 -18.02 -33.20 38.49
C THR A 259 -16.56 -33.08 37.94
N TRP A 260 -15.72 -34.10 38.13
CA TRP A 260 -14.38 -34.16 37.55
C TRP A 260 -14.40 -34.10 36.03
N ALA A 261 -15.29 -34.85 35.36
CA ALA A 261 -15.42 -34.87 33.91
C ALA A 261 -15.83 -33.48 33.38
N LEU A 262 -16.80 -32.83 33.99
CA LEU A 262 -17.26 -31.49 33.57
C LEU A 262 -16.22 -30.40 33.91
N TRP A 263 -15.51 -30.50 35.03
CA TRP A 263 -14.41 -29.61 35.37
C TRP A 263 -13.29 -29.70 34.34
N LEU A 264 -12.82 -30.90 33.98
CA LEU A 264 -11.79 -31.13 32.98
C LEU A 264 -12.23 -30.54 31.60
N THR A 265 -13.47 -30.82 31.19
CA THR A 265 -14.08 -30.29 29.97
C THR A 265 -14.08 -28.76 30.00
N GLY A 266 -14.50 -28.16 31.12
CA GLY A 266 -14.53 -26.73 31.33
C GLY A 266 -13.15 -26.09 31.24
N CYS A 267 -12.14 -26.69 31.87
CA CYS A 267 -10.77 -26.22 31.82
C CYS A 267 -10.22 -26.24 30.37
N ILE A 268 -10.42 -27.31 29.62
CA ILE A 268 -9.96 -27.40 28.22
C ILE A 268 -10.71 -26.43 27.34
N ALA A 269 -12.01 -26.25 27.52
CA ALA A 269 -12.79 -25.29 26.76
C ALA A 269 -12.37 -23.86 27.05
N VAL A 270 -12.19 -23.50 28.30
CA VAL A 270 -11.94 -22.11 28.74
C VAL A 270 -10.49 -21.70 28.57
N TYR A 271 -9.54 -22.56 28.87
CA TYR A 271 -8.12 -22.23 28.76
C TYR A 271 -7.49 -22.66 27.44
N GLY A 272 -8.11 -23.61 26.73
CA GLY A 272 -7.64 -24.11 25.44
C GLY A 272 -8.37 -23.45 24.26
N LEU A 273 -9.66 -23.78 24.11
CA LEU A 273 -10.43 -23.42 22.93
C LEU A 273 -10.76 -21.93 22.86
N LEU A 274 -11.29 -21.37 23.94
CA LEU A 274 -11.81 -19.99 23.96
C LEU A 274 -10.75 -18.93 23.64
N PRO A 275 -9.53 -18.95 24.21
CA PRO A 275 -8.47 -18.00 23.87
C PRO A 275 -8.06 -18.11 22.41
N ARG A 276 -8.03 -19.34 21.85
CA ARG A 276 -7.67 -19.54 20.44
C ARG A 276 -8.70 -19.00 19.48
N ILE A 277 -9.99 -19.19 19.77
CA ILE A 277 -11.07 -18.56 18.98
C ILE A 277 -10.98 -17.05 19.06
N ALA A 278 -10.78 -16.48 20.26
CA ALA A 278 -10.64 -15.04 20.41
C ALA A 278 -9.45 -14.49 19.57
N LEU A 279 -8.33 -15.21 19.55
CA LEU A 279 -7.15 -14.83 18.75
C LEU A 279 -7.34 -15.05 17.25
N VAL A 280 -8.13 -16.03 16.82
CA VAL A 280 -8.55 -16.17 15.42
C VAL A 280 -9.34 -14.93 14.99
N LEU A 281 -10.34 -14.54 15.79
CA LEU A 281 -11.19 -13.38 15.50
C LEU A 281 -10.36 -12.07 15.50
N LEU A 282 -9.48 -11.91 16.48
CA LEU A 282 -8.60 -10.76 16.57
C LEU A 282 -7.66 -10.67 15.35
N SER A 283 -6.99 -11.79 15.01
CA SER A 283 -6.09 -11.86 13.87
C SER A 283 -6.81 -11.56 12.55
N ALA A 284 -8.00 -12.13 12.36
CA ALA A 284 -8.85 -11.86 11.20
C ALA A 284 -9.27 -10.38 11.16
N GLY A 285 -9.65 -9.79 12.29
CA GLY A 285 -9.98 -8.38 12.42
C GLY A 285 -8.84 -7.46 12.03
N VAL A 286 -7.62 -7.73 12.53
CA VAL A 286 -6.41 -6.95 12.20
C VAL A 286 -6.07 -7.07 10.71
N LEU A 287 -6.10 -8.27 10.14
CA LEU A 287 -5.84 -8.50 8.72
C LEU A 287 -6.87 -7.77 7.84
N ARG A 288 -8.16 -7.82 8.22
CA ARG A 288 -9.24 -7.14 7.49
C ARG A 288 -9.11 -5.62 7.56
N SER A 289 -8.81 -5.07 8.73
CA SER A 289 -8.70 -3.62 8.94
C SER A 289 -7.49 -3.01 8.21
N ARG A 290 -6.40 -3.77 8.10
CA ARG A 290 -5.15 -3.32 7.47
C ARG A 290 -4.93 -3.86 6.05
N ARG A 291 -5.94 -4.45 5.42
CA ARG A 291 -5.81 -5.05 4.07
C ARG A 291 -5.28 -4.08 3.01
N LYS A 292 -5.58 -2.78 3.15
CA LYS A 292 -5.10 -1.72 2.25
C LYS A 292 -3.58 -1.56 2.25
N ALA A 293 -2.92 -1.95 3.35
CA ALA A 293 -1.47 -1.94 3.44
C ALA A 293 -0.77 -3.08 2.66
N LEU A 294 -1.55 -4.07 2.17
CA LEU A 294 -1.03 -5.21 1.41
C LEU A 294 -0.87 -4.86 -0.07
N GLN A 295 -0.06 -3.85 -0.35
CA GLN A 295 0.25 -3.39 -1.70
C GLN A 295 1.76 -3.38 -1.92
N PRO A 296 2.23 -3.43 -3.18
CA PRO A 296 3.63 -3.18 -3.51
C PRO A 296 4.08 -1.80 -3.03
N ASP A 297 5.33 -1.67 -2.66
CA ASP A 297 5.92 -0.36 -2.34
C ASP A 297 6.26 0.38 -3.65
N TRP A 298 5.35 1.23 -4.08
CA TRP A 298 5.49 2.00 -5.32
C TRP A 298 6.68 2.96 -5.33
N HIS A 299 7.26 3.28 -4.17
CA HIS A 299 8.46 4.13 -4.04
C HIS A 299 9.76 3.36 -4.28
N GLU A 300 9.70 2.03 -4.35
CA GLU A 300 10.88 1.20 -4.63
C GLU A 300 11.43 1.50 -6.05
N PRO A 301 12.76 1.56 -6.23
CA PRO A 301 13.38 1.92 -7.51
C PRO A 301 12.89 1.10 -8.70
N TYR A 302 12.61 -0.18 -8.49
CA TYR A 302 12.05 -1.07 -9.51
C TYR A 302 10.70 -0.57 -10.04
N TYR A 303 9.76 -0.25 -9.16
CA TYR A 303 8.44 0.23 -9.56
C TYR A 303 8.49 1.62 -10.15
N ARG A 304 9.31 2.52 -9.60
CA ARG A 304 9.51 3.86 -10.19
C ARG A 304 10.03 3.81 -11.62
N LYS A 305 10.97 2.87 -11.91
CA LYS A 305 11.46 2.66 -13.27
C LYS A 305 10.35 2.18 -14.20
N LEU A 306 9.49 1.26 -13.77
CA LEU A 306 8.35 0.78 -14.55
C LEU A 306 7.31 1.88 -14.79
N LEU A 307 6.97 2.66 -13.76
CA LEU A 307 6.06 3.79 -13.87
C LEU A 307 6.57 4.83 -14.87
N ALA A 308 7.88 5.13 -14.86
CA ALA A 308 8.51 6.03 -15.84
C ALA A 308 8.43 5.44 -17.27
N ARG A 309 8.60 4.12 -17.44
CA ARG A 309 8.42 3.47 -18.76
C ARG A 309 6.99 3.60 -19.27
N PHE A 310 5.98 3.42 -18.42
CA PHE A 310 4.57 3.63 -18.81
C PHE A 310 4.29 5.11 -19.11
N ALA A 311 4.80 6.03 -18.33
CA ALA A 311 4.67 7.46 -18.60
C ALA A 311 5.29 7.87 -19.95
N ALA A 312 6.43 7.28 -20.31
CA ALA A 312 7.07 7.52 -21.61
C ALA A 312 6.29 6.90 -22.80
N MET A 313 5.46 5.90 -22.55
CA MET A 313 4.57 5.29 -23.56
C MET A 313 3.21 6.00 -23.67
N ALA A 314 2.83 6.80 -22.66
CA ALA A 314 1.63 7.61 -22.76
C ALA A 314 1.78 8.53 -23.96
N PRO A 315 0.75 8.66 -24.84
CA PRO A 315 0.80 9.66 -25.89
C PRO A 315 1.12 10.98 -25.19
N ALA A 316 2.15 11.69 -25.69
CA ALA A 316 2.44 13.03 -25.21
C ALA A 316 1.09 13.75 -25.16
N ALA A 317 0.68 14.18 -23.98
CA ALA A 317 -0.47 15.03 -23.86
C ALA A 317 -0.14 16.23 -24.75
N ILE A 318 -0.63 16.22 -25.97
CA ILE A 318 -0.61 17.40 -26.80
C ILE A 318 -1.48 18.36 -26.02
N VAL A 319 -0.82 19.19 -25.19
CA VAL A 319 -1.44 20.36 -24.55
C VAL A 319 -1.64 21.41 -25.67
N ASP A 320 -2.02 20.96 -26.82
CA ASP A 320 -2.36 21.73 -27.98
C ASP A 320 -3.81 21.46 -28.35
N ALA A 321 -4.66 21.49 -27.34
CA ALA A 321 -6.05 21.84 -27.56
C ALA A 321 -6.14 23.38 -27.63
N ASP A 322 -5.48 23.95 -28.63
CA ASP A 322 -5.81 25.31 -29.07
C ASP A 322 -7.24 25.23 -29.68
N PRO A 323 -8.27 25.77 -29.00
CA PRO A 323 -9.55 25.96 -29.66
C PRO A 323 -9.30 26.95 -30.78
N GLY A 324 -9.24 26.45 -32.02
CA GLY A 324 -8.89 27.07 -33.27
C GLY A 324 -8.77 28.59 -33.27
N ARG A 325 -7.80 29.10 -34.02
CA ARG A 325 -7.50 30.51 -34.23
C ARG A 325 -8.71 31.39 -33.92
N LEU A 326 -8.65 32.17 -32.83
CA LEU A 326 -9.54 33.30 -32.62
C LEU A 326 -9.28 34.33 -33.74
N ARG A 327 -9.69 34.01 -34.97
CA ARG A 327 -9.72 34.98 -36.05
C ARG A 327 -10.80 35.97 -35.67
N GLY A 328 -10.41 37.17 -35.24
CA GLY A 328 -11.27 38.32 -35.30
C GLY A 328 -11.56 39.09 -34.03
N ALA A 329 -11.07 38.75 -32.87
CA ALA A 329 -11.14 39.67 -31.74
C ALA A 329 -9.95 40.64 -31.80
N THR A 330 -10.19 41.84 -32.35
CA THR A 330 -9.29 42.98 -32.14
C THR A 330 -9.22 43.18 -30.62
N PRO A 331 -8.00 43.23 -30.01
CA PRO A 331 -7.90 43.49 -28.57
C PRO A 331 -8.62 44.79 -28.26
N SER A 332 -9.56 44.73 -27.33
CA SER A 332 -10.23 45.92 -26.83
C SER A 332 -9.17 46.73 -26.08
N SER A 333 -8.85 47.93 -26.53
CA SER A 333 -7.99 48.83 -25.77
C SER A 333 -8.74 49.34 -24.54
N LEU A 334 -8.09 49.30 -23.38
CA LEU A 334 -8.63 49.92 -22.16
C LEU A 334 -8.90 51.41 -22.39
N PRO A 335 -9.98 51.98 -21.79
CA PRO A 335 -10.20 53.41 -21.83
C PRO A 335 -8.99 54.18 -21.22
N ALA A 336 -8.60 55.30 -21.83
CA ALA A 336 -7.46 56.07 -21.40
C ALA A 336 -7.57 56.55 -19.94
N SER A 337 -8.73 56.61 -19.35
CA SER A 337 -9.01 56.93 -17.94
C SER A 337 -8.63 55.84 -16.94
N GLU A 338 -8.44 54.61 -17.39
CA GLU A 338 -8.07 53.46 -16.53
C GLU A 338 -6.57 53.17 -16.57
N LEU A 339 -5.81 53.81 -17.42
CA LEU A 339 -4.39 53.61 -17.61
C LEU A 339 -3.55 54.39 -16.58
N GLN A 340 -2.63 53.76 -15.93
CA GLN A 340 -1.62 54.41 -15.12
C GLN A 340 -0.46 54.89 -16.02
N ASP A 341 0.05 56.09 -15.75
CA ASP A 341 1.17 56.64 -16.53
C ASP A 341 2.50 55.97 -16.09
N ALA A 342 2.60 54.68 -16.33
CA ALA A 342 3.69 53.83 -15.97
C ALA A 342 4.17 53.00 -17.17
N ILE A 343 5.46 52.74 -17.23
CA ILE A 343 6.09 51.88 -18.22
C ILE A 343 6.49 50.57 -17.47
N PHE A 344 5.90 49.46 -17.90
CA PHE A 344 6.20 48.14 -17.36
C PHE A 344 7.16 47.40 -18.31
N VAL A 345 8.32 46.93 -17.82
CA VAL A 345 9.28 46.21 -18.64
C VAL A 345 9.33 44.74 -18.29
N LEU A 346 9.16 43.88 -19.31
CA LEU A 346 9.11 42.45 -19.17
C LEU A 346 10.19 41.75 -20.00
N GLY A 347 11.10 41.04 -19.39
CA GLY A 347 11.95 40.05 -20.07
C GLY A 347 11.17 38.76 -20.28
N PHE A 348 10.88 38.39 -21.54
CA PHE A 348 10.11 37.23 -21.89
C PHE A 348 10.97 36.15 -22.55
N GLU A 349 11.06 34.98 -21.89
CA GLU A 349 11.80 33.80 -22.38
C GLU A 349 13.25 34.11 -22.80
N LEU A 350 13.92 35.03 -22.10
CA LEU A 350 15.29 35.41 -22.41
C LEU A 350 16.26 34.25 -22.04
N PRO A 351 17.38 34.10 -22.80
CA PRO A 351 18.42 33.14 -22.47
C PRO A 351 18.96 33.33 -21.04
N PRO A 352 19.26 32.22 -20.29
CA PRO A 352 19.66 32.31 -18.87
C PRO A 352 20.93 33.13 -18.64
N ASP A 353 21.84 33.20 -19.61
CA ASP A 353 23.09 33.90 -19.63
C ASP A 353 22.93 35.41 -19.95
N MET A 354 21.76 35.85 -20.41
CA MET A 354 21.50 37.26 -20.67
C MET A 354 21.27 38.02 -19.36
N PRO A 355 22.08 39.08 -19.07
CA PRO A 355 21.94 39.87 -17.85
C PRO A 355 20.59 40.61 -17.81
N TRP A 356 19.96 40.59 -16.65
CA TRP A 356 18.69 41.26 -16.45
C TRP A 356 18.67 42.11 -15.18
N PRO A 357 18.13 43.34 -15.18
CA PRO A 357 17.73 44.12 -16.36
C PRO A 357 18.93 44.53 -17.22
N PRO A 358 18.69 44.75 -18.54
CA PRO A 358 19.78 45.23 -19.40
C PRO A 358 20.36 46.56 -18.90
N ALA A 359 21.67 46.68 -18.89
CA ALA A 359 22.37 47.87 -18.40
C ALA A 359 22.05 49.18 -19.20
N THR A 360 21.51 49.02 -20.39
CA THR A 360 21.06 50.10 -21.26
C THR A 360 19.72 50.71 -20.86
N LEU A 361 18.94 50.05 -19.98
CA LEU A 361 17.67 50.60 -19.50
C LEU A 361 17.91 51.73 -18.48
N PRO A 362 17.17 52.85 -18.58
CA PRO A 362 17.21 53.90 -17.55
C PRO A 362 16.85 53.31 -16.16
N ALA A 363 17.58 53.72 -15.11
CA ALA A 363 17.46 53.14 -13.76
C ALA A 363 16.03 53.19 -13.20
N ALA A 364 15.27 54.24 -13.48
CA ALA A 364 13.87 54.39 -13.05
C ALA A 364 12.95 53.33 -13.68
N ILE A 365 13.19 52.93 -14.93
CA ILE A 365 12.43 51.93 -15.66
C ILE A 365 12.94 50.52 -15.30
N ALA A 366 14.24 50.36 -15.15
CA ALA A 366 14.86 49.09 -14.73
C ALA A 366 14.32 48.59 -13.37
N ALA A 367 14.05 49.52 -12.43
CA ALA A 367 13.48 49.19 -11.11
C ALA A 367 12.07 48.53 -11.16
N GLN A 368 11.34 48.73 -12.24
CA GLN A 368 10.00 48.14 -12.47
C GLN A 368 10.04 47.00 -13.50
N SER A 369 11.20 46.43 -13.75
CA SER A 369 11.37 45.36 -14.73
C SER A 369 11.20 43.99 -14.07
N GLN A 370 10.55 43.07 -14.78
CA GLN A 370 10.36 41.69 -14.37
C GLN A 370 10.82 40.76 -15.49
N ARG A 371 11.37 39.59 -15.12
CA ARG A 371 11.71 38.53 -16.07
C ARG A 371 10.85 37.28 -15.80
N ILE A 372 10.32 36.68 -16.86
CA ILE A 372 9.56 35.42 -16.78
C ILE A 372 10.16 34.37 -17.74
N ASP A 373 10.05 33.12 -17.33
CA ASP A 373 10.52 31.94 -18.09
C ASP A 373 9.49 31.43 -19.13
N GLY A 374 8.36 32.13 -19.30
CA GLY A 374 7.30 31.71 -20.21
C GLY A 374 6.43 30.58 -19.71
N SER A 375 6.62 30.03 -18.51
CA SER A 375 5.74 29.03 -17.93
C SER A 375 4.31 29.54 -17.73
N ALA A 376 3.32 28.65 -17.82
CA ALA A 376 1.90 29.02 -17.65
C ALA A 376 1.62 29.69 -16.29
N ALA A 377 2.37 29.31 -15.24
CA ALA A 377 2.25 29.91 -13.92
C ALA A 377 2.79 31.35 -13.89
N ALA A 378 3.98 31.58 -14.47
CA ALA A 378 4.60 32.91 -14.54
C ALA A 378 3.79 33.87 -15.43
N ARG A 379 3.29 33.41 -16.59
CA ARG A 379 2.40 34.19 -17.47
C ARG A 379 1.12 34.60 -16.75
N ARG A 380 0.48 33.68 -16.01
CA ARG A 380 -0.75 33.98 -15.26
C ARG A 380 -0.51 34.99 -14.15
N ALA A 381 0.54 34.80 -13.33
CA ALA A 381 0.88 35.74 -12.27
C ALA A 381 1.14 37.15 -12.79
N LEU A 382 1.81 37.26 -13.95
CA LEU A 382 2.02 38.56 -14.61
C LEU A 382 0.72 39.19 -15.09
N LEU A 383 -0.18 38.44 -15.75
CA LEU A 383 -1.46 38.95 -16.21
C LEU A 383 -2.33 39.44 -15.05
N ASP A 384 -2.33 38.73 -13.93
CA ASP A 384 -2.99 39.16 -12.69
C ASP A 384 -2.40 40.46 -12.14
N GLN A 385 -1.10 40.70 -12.31
CA GLN A 385 -0.43 41.94 -11.95
C GLN A 385 -0.80 43.08 -12.91
N LEU A 386 -0.73 42.86 -14.21
CA LEU A 386 -1.11 43.84 -15.25
C LEU A 386 -2.58 44.25 -15.14
N ALA A 387 -3.48 43.33 -14.81
CA ALA A 387 -4.91 43.60 -14.56
C ALA A 387 -5.15 44.54 -13.35
N ARG A 388 -4.19 44.66 -12.45
CA ARG A 388 -4.27 45.60 -11.30
C ARG A 388 -3.59 46.93 -11.58
N VAL A 389 -2.57 46.96 -12.40
CA VAL A 389 -1.72 48.14 -12.62
C VAL A 389 -2.17 48.93 -13.86
N HIS A 390 -2.67 48.26 -14.89
CA HIS A 390 -3.05 48.84 -16.16
C HIS A 390 -2.03 49.86 -16.73
N PRO A 391 -0.77 49.43 -17.00
CA PRO A 391 0.26 50.35 -17.44
C PRO A 391 -0.07 50.96 -18.79
N ARG A 392 0.29 52.25 -19.00
CA ARG A 392 0.12 52.89 -20.28
C ARG A 392 0.95 52.19 -21.38
N THR A 393 2.19 51.87 -21.05
CA THR A 393 3.11 51.21 -21.99
C THR A 393 3.69 49.95 -21.40
N MET A 394 3.57 48.85 -22.13
CA MET A 394 4.25 47.60 -21.86
C MET A 394 5.42 47.43 -22.83
N LEU A 395 6.66 47.40 -22.31
CA LEU A 395 7.81 47.06 -23.11
C LEU A 395 8.19 45.61 -22.89
N MET A 396 7.97 44.73 -23.86
CA MET A 396 8.38 43.33 -23.79
C MET A 396 9.72 43.14 -24.49
N VAL A 397 10.69 42.63 -23.76
CA VAL A 397 12.05 42.35 -24.27
C VAL A 397 12.11 40.88 -24.66
N CYS A 398 12.37 40.61 -25.93
CA CYS A 398 12.54 39.24 -26.45
C CYS A 398 13.93 39.12 -27.06
N HIS A 399 14.50 37.93 -27.04
CA HIS A 399 15.75 37.65 -27.74
C HIS A 399 15.48 37.57 -29.26
N ALA A 400 16.11 38.37 -30.07
CA ALA A 400 15.82 38.49 -31.51
C ALA A 400 16.02 37.16 -32.28
N ALA A 401 17.00 36.34 -31.87
CA ALA A 401 17.25 35.05 -32.49
C ALA A 401 16.18 33.99 -32.17
N SER A 402 15.35 34.19 -31.14
CA SER A 402 14.22 33.29 -30.86
C SER A 402 13.16 33.40 -31.96
N SER A 403 12.43 32.32 -32.20
CA SER A 403 11.31 32.33 -33.13
C SER A 403 10.01 32.49 -32.37
N PRO A 404 9.19 33.50 -32.65
CA PRO A 404 7.87 33.63 -32.01
C PRO A 404 6.97 32.50 -32.41
N ASP A 405 6.20 32.01 -31.43
CA ASP A 405 5.29 30.87 -31.57
C ASP A 405 3.85 31.25 -31.22
N ARG A 406 2.94 30.29 -31.28
CA ARG A 406 1.53 30.47 -30.90
C ARG A 406 1.34 30.84 -29.43
N GLY A 407 2.23 30.38 -28.57
CA GLY A 407 2.23 30.73 -27.15
C GLY A 407 2.55 32.19 -26.93
N THR A 408 3.50 32.73 -27.69
CA THR A 408 3.85 34.15 -27.74
C THR A 408 2.68 34.99 -28.29
N GLU A 409 2.00 34.54 -29.37
CA GLU A 409 0.81 35.22 -29.93
C GLU A 409 -0.28 35.33 -28.87
N ARG A 410 -0.65 34.23 -28.26
CA ARG A 410 -1.69 34.20 -27.23
C ARG A 410 -1.36 35.13 -26.07
N PHE A 411 -0.14 35.06 -25.58
CA PHE A 411 0.30 35.87 -24.45
C PHE A 411 0.28 37.38 -24.81
N LEU A 412 0.75 37.78 -26.00
CA LEU A 412 0.67 39.16 -26.46
C LEU A 412 -0.77 39.65 -26.53
N ARG A 413 -1.72 38.85 -27.01
CA ARG A 413 -3.15 39.21 -27.03
C ARG A 413 -3.72 39.40 -25.63
N GLU A 414 -3.33 38.55 -24.71
CA GLU A 414 -3.75 38.65 -23.29
C GLU A 414 -3.14 39.93 -22.65
N VAL A 415 -1.86 40.21 -22.89
CA VAL A 415 -1.19 41.43 -22.40
C VAL A 415 -1.85 42.71 -22.95
N LEU A 416 -2.17 42.76 -24.26
CA LEU A 416 -2.82 43.90 -24.89
C LEU A 416 -4.18 44.24 -24.29
N ALA A 417 -4.85 43.31 -23.66
CA ALA A 417 -6.11 43.53 -22.95
C ALA A 417 -5.92 44.29 -21.61
N HIS A 418 -4.68 44.40 -21.10
CA HIS A 418 -4.37 44.99 -19.79
C HIS A 418 -3.41 46.19 -19.85
N CYS A 419 -3.02 46.66 -21.02
CA CYS A 419 -2.17 47.83 -21.20
C CYS A 419 -2.68 48.77 -22.32
N GLY A 420 -2.24 50.00 -22.35
CA GLY A 420 -2.57 50.97 -23.42
C GLY A 420 -1.88 50.64 -24.74
N GLU A 421 -0.59 50.38 -24.71
CA GLU A 421 0.19 49.92 -25.84
C GLU A 421 1.21 48.85 -25.40
N CYS A 422 1.53 47.97 -26.34
CA CYS A 422 2.64 47.02 -26.16
C CYS A 422 3.68 47.24 -27.25
N ARG A 423 4.94 47.31 -26.83
CA ARG A 423 6.10 47.46 -27.70
C ARG A 423 7.07 46.32 -27.48
N LEU A 424 7.71 45.84 -28.53
CA LEU A 424 8.71 44.78 -28.47
C LEU A 424 10.10 45.41 -28.70
N TRP A 425 10.99 45.11 -27.76
CA TRP A 425 12.42 45.31 -27.99
C TRP A 425 13.07 43.96 -28.28
N LEU A 426 13.63 43.82 -29.48
CA LEU A 426 14.33 42.61 -29.94
C LEU A 426 15.80 42.78 -29.65
N ALA A 427 16.18 42.30 -28.43
CA ALA A 427 17.57 42.40 -27.95
C ALA A 427 18.46 41.34 -28.62
N ASP A 428 19.75 41.63 -28.72
CA ASP A 428 20.80 40.76 -29.29
C ASP A 428 20.44 40.23 -30.69
N SER A 429 20.06 41.14 -31.59
CA SER A 429 19.75 40.76 -32.97
C SER A 429 21.05 40.37 -33.71
N PRO A 430 21.21 39.10 -34.11
CA PRO A 430 22.45 38.65 -34.80
C PRO A 430 22.50 39.14 -36.25
N ASP A 431 21.37 39.40 -36.88
CA ASP A 431 21.24 39.87 -38.25
C ASP A 431 19.85 40.48 -38.51
N ALA A 432 19.70 41.23 -39.64
CA ALA A 432 18.45 41.84 -40.04
C ALA A 432 17.31 40.82 -40.33
N ASN A 433 17.66 39.57 -40.63
CA ASN A 433 16.66 38.53 -40.90
C ASN A 433 15.92 38.10 -39.61
N ALA A 434 16.59 38.19 -38.46
CA ALA A 434 16.00 37.88 -37.16
C ALA A 434 14.82 38.84 -36.87
N THR A 435 15.05 40.12 -37.00
CA THR A 435 14.04 41.17 -36.80
C THR A 435 12.94 41.07 -37.84
N GLN A 436 13.30 40.88 -39.14
CA GLN A 436 12.32 40.73 -40.19
C GLN A 436 11.34 39.57 -39.94
N ARG A 437 11.83 38.45 -39.43
CA ARG A 437 11.01 37.29 -39.04
C ARG A 437 9.96 37.65 -37.99
N TRP A 438 10.31 38.48 -36.99
CA TRP A 438 9.38 38.94 -35.96
C TRP A 438 8.35 39.90 -36.56
N LEU A 439 8.76 40.79 -37.43
CA LEU A 439 7.85 41.74 -38.10
C LEU A 439 6.86 41.02 -39.03
N ASP A 440 7.33 40.05 -39.80
CA ASP A 440 6.47 39.25 -40.68
C ASP A 440 5.47 38.43 -39.83
N TRP A 441 5.93 37.83 -38.75
CA TRP A 441 5.06 37.08 -37.83
C TRP A 441 4.01 37.99 -37.16
N LEU A 442 4.35 39.19 -36.71
CA LEU A 442 3.38 40.16 -36.17
C LEU A 442 2.28 40.52 -37.21
N ARG A 443 2.71 40.66 -38.46
CA ARG A 443 1.78 40.91 -39.57
C ARG A 443 0.88 39.72 -39.83
N ASP A 444 1.45 38.54 -39.92
CA ASP A 444 0.70 37.29 -40.19
C ASP A 444 -0.29 36.94 -39.09
N THR A 445 -0.02 37.34 -37.86
CA THR A 445 -0.89 37.10 -36.69
C THR A 445 -1.88 38.24 -36.45
N GLY A 446 -1.85 39.33 -37.23
CA GLY A 446 -2.74 40.49 -37.07
C GLY A 446 -2.42 41.30 -35.80
N LEU A 447 -1.17 41.28 -35.34
CA LEU A 447 -0.64 42.07 -34.20
C LEU A 447 0.16 43.27 -34.66
N GLU A 448 -0.16 43.89 -35.81
CA GLU A 448 0.53 45.01 -36.43
C GLU A 448 0.57 46.27 -35.54
N ARG A 449 -0.30 46.35 -34.54
CA ARG A 449 -0.28 47.43 -33.51
C ARG A 449 0.87 47.31 -32.54
N VAL A 450 1.52 46.18 -32.45
CA VAL A 450 2.68 45.97 -31.60
C VAL A 450 3.93 46.45 -32.35
N ALA A 451 4.48 47.59 -31.96
CA ALA A 451 5.67 48.12 -32.57
C ALA A 451 6.90 47.28 -32.12
N ALA A 452 7.70 46.77 -33.03
CA ALA A 452 8.91 46.03 -32.74
C ALA A 452 10.14 46.79 -33.26
N SER A 453 11.21 46.82 -32.43
CA SER A 453 12.47 47.51 -32.77
C SER A 453 13.67 46.79 -32.18
N GLU A 454 14.80 46.83 -32.89
CA GLU A 454 16.12 46.38 -32.37
C GLU A 454 16.78 47.43 -31.46
N ARG A 455 16.41 48.70 -31.62
CA ARG A 455 16.96 49.81 -30.85
C ARG A 455 16.05 50.09 -29.65
N LEU A 456 16.64 50.11 -28.46
CA LEU A 456 15.91 50.41 -27.23
C LEU A 456 15.25 51.80 -27.29
N GLU A 457 15.96 52.80 -27.83
CA GLU A 457 15.44 54.16 -27.91
C GLU A 457 14.16 54.25 -28.79
N ALA A 458 14.07 53.44 -29.84
CA ALA A 458 12.90 53.39 -30.70
C ALA A 458 11.78 52.53 -30.08
N ALA A 459 12.09 51.61 -29.16
CA ALA A 459 11.13 50.81 -28.44
C ALA A 459 10.54 51.53 -27.21
N LEU A 460 11.24 52.50 -26.65
CA LEU A 460 10.76 53.33 -25.54
C LEU A 460 9.81 54.43 -26.05
N PRO A 461 8.77 54.82 -25.30
CA PRO A 461 7.96 56.00 -25.64
C PRO A 461 8.79 57.28 -25.46
N GLU A 462 8.48 58.33 -26.24
CA GLU A 462 9.19 59.61 -26.19
C GLU A 462 9.21 60.22 -24.80
N SER A 463 8.20 59.99 -23.99
CA SER A 463 8.12 60.47 -22.60
C SER A 463 9.15 59.81 -21.66
N ALA A 464 9.74 58.69 -22.05
CA ALA A 464 10.75 57.96 -21.26
C ALA A 464 12.19 58.36 -21.56
N ILE A 465 12.41 59.12 -22.62
CA ILE A 465 13.73 59.54 -23.15
C ILE A 465 14.01 61.00 -22.80
N ALA A 466 13.02 61.77 -22.38
CA ALA A 466 13.22 63.17 -21.96
C ALA A 466 13.96 63.20 -20.61
N PRO A 467 15.01 64.05 -20.42
CA PRO A 467 15.84 64.12 -19.24
C PRO A 467 15.13 64.64 -17.99
#